data_7e88dd8f0dd9bf9fe4f2363d7bbb1fe9
#
_entry.id   7e88dd8f0dd9bf9fe4f2363d7bbb1fe9
#
_cell.length_a   1.000
_cell.length_b   1.000
_cell.length_c   1.000
_cell.angle_alpha   90.00
_cell.angle_beta   90.00
_cell.angle_gamma   90.00
#
_symmetry.space_group_name_H-M   'P 1'
#
loop_
_entity.id
_entity.type
_entity.pdbx_description
1 polymer ?
#
loop_
_entity_poly.entity_id
_entity_poly.type
_entity_poly.pdbx_seq_one_letter_code
_entity_poly.pdbx_strand_id
1 'polypeptide(L)'
;MNTWVDAPPPKPTGCFAKGCLILAVFGVVLAIACAAGIYWGFRHHSAVVRGMYWLTKTHAITNAPAPIPPHEASDAKIESAVEHWRNFETSVRAGQPAEIELSADEINDLIASNRDTRGKMFASIEGDRLRLQVSMPLGEIAGRSGYYFNGDIAIQSEGVERLVRPNLGSITINNQQLPADVLDWKYRSHRLRDYLEESENPWNTATFEIRDGKLILRSRAE
;
A
#
# COMPACT_ATOMS: atom_id res chain seq x y z
N MET A 1 -2.86 -2.85 -55.97
CA MET A 1 -2.87 -1.80 -54.95
C MET A 1 -3.27 -2.43 -53.62
N ASN A 2 -2.27 -2.79 -52.79
CA ASN A 2 -2.51 -3.38 -51.47
C ASN A 2 -2.48 -2.24 -50.43
N THR A 3 -3.63 -1.86 -49.94
CA THR A 3 -3.75 -0.94 -48.79
C THR A 3 -3.48 -1.72 -47.52
N TRP A 4 -2.31 -1.53 -46.94
CA TRP A 4 -2.02 -1.94 -45.57
C TRP A 4 -2.81 -1.01 -44.63
N VAL A 5 -3.78 -1.58 -43.96
CA VAL A 5 -4.45 -0.89 -42.87
C VAL A 5 -3.53 -1.03 -41.65
N ASP A 6 -2.89 0.07 -41.28
CA ASP A 6 -2.11 0.13 -40.03
C ASP A 6 -3.04 -0.16 -38.84
N ALA A 7 -2.76 -1.27 -38.16
CA ALA A 7 -3.42 -1.57 -36.91
C ALA A 7 -3.06 -0.49 -35.87
N PRO A 8 -4.05 0.03 -35.12
CA PRO A 8 -3.76 1.02 -34.10
C PRO A 8 -2.78 0.45 -33.08
N PRO A 9 -1.83 1.26 -32.57
CA PRO A 9 -0.86 0.80 -31.58
C PRO A 9 -1.58 0.24 -30.36
N PRO A 10 -1.10 -0.86 -29.77
CA PRO A 10 -1.71 -1.45 -28.59
C PRO A 10 -1.71 -0.40 -27.48
N LYS A 11 -2.89 -0.13 -26.92
CA LYS A 11 -3.04 0.74 -25.75
C LYS A 11 -2.12 0.20 -24.64
N PRO A 12 -1.31 1.05 -24.00
CA PRO A 12 -0.45 0.62 -22.90
C PRO A 12 -1.31 0.17 -21.74
N THR A 13 -1.63 -1.11 -21.72
CA THR A 13 -2.36 -1.75 -20.64
C THR A 13 -1.35 -2.26 -19.60
N GLY A 14 -1.30 -1.66 -18.42
CA GLY A 14 -0.99 -2.47 -17.27
C GLY A 14 0.26 -2.22 -16.45
N CYS A 15 1.04 -1.15 -16.59
CA CYS A 15 2.10 -0.81 -15.61
C CYS A 15 1.57 -0.05 -14.39
N PHE A 16 0.35 0.45 -14.46
CA PHE A 16 -0.24 1.34 -13.47
C PHE A 16 -0.72 0.67 -12.19
N ALA A 17 -1.22 -0.56 -12.30
CA ALA A 17 -1.69 -1.32 -11.15
C ALA A 17 -0.57 -1.64 -10.13
N LYS A 18 0.68 -1.66 -10.58
CA LYS A 18 1.82 -2.03 -9.71
C LYS A 18 2.44 -0.85 -8.97
N GLY A 19 2.34 0.34 -9.46
CA GLY A 19 2.99 1.51 -8.89
C GLY A 19 2.15 2.20 -7.80
N CYS A 20 0.86 2.35 -8.00
CA CYS A 20 -0.08 2.70 -6.92
C CYS A 20 -0.12 1.62 -5.82
N LEU A 21 0.19 0.38 -6.22
CA LEU A 21 0.30 -0.74 -5.32
C LEU A 21 1.36 -0.53 -4.23
N ILE A 22 2.35 0.32 -4.37
CA ILE A 22 3.42 0.45 -3.36
C ILE A 22 3.07 1.43 -2.27
N LEU A 23 2.36 2.53 -2.53
CA LEU A 23 1.75 3.33 -1.46
C LEU A 23 0.49 2.65 -0.91
N ALA A 24 -0.38 2.13 -1.79
CA ALA A 24 -1.42 1.18 -1.41
C ALA A 24 -0.83 -0.15 -0.92
N VAL A 25 0.30 -0.61 -1.37
CA VAL A 25 0.97 -1.85 -0.96
C VAL A 25 1.63 -1.71 0.39
N PHE A 26 2.12 -0.55 0.85
CA PHE A 26 2.49 -0.42 2.26
C PHE A 26 1.24 -0.37 3.16
N GLY A 27 0.18 0.37 2.79
CA GLY A 27 -1.13 0.31 3.48
C GLY A 27 -1.94 -0.96 3.14
N VAL A 28 -1.86 -1.47 1.91
CA VAL A 28 -2.56 -2.66 1.40
C VAL A 28 -1.70 -3.91 1.50
N VAL A 29 -0.37 -3.88 1.58
CA VAL A 29 0.42 -5.04 2.02
C VAL A 29 0.23 -5.28 3.50
N LEU A 30 0.09 -4.24 4.31
CA LEU A 30 -0.39 -4.45 5.67
C LEU A 30 -1.86 -4.93 5.68
N ALA A 31 -2.73 -4.37 4.84
CA ALA A 31 -4.14 -4.78 4.75
C ALA A 31 -4.34 -6.05 3.90
N ILE A 32 -3.53 -6.31 2.86
CA ILE A 32 -3.54 -7.58 2.09
C ILE A 32 -2.68 -8.66 2.75
N ALA A 33 -1.58 -8.34 3.44
CA ALA A 33 -0.95 -9.31 4.36
C ALA A 33 -1.94 -9.71 5.46
N CYS A 34 -2.78 -8.80 5.93
CA CYS A 34 -3.89 -9.14 6.81
C CYS A 34 -5.01 -9.90 6.07
N ALA A 35 -5.47 -9.49 4.90
CA ALA A 35 -6.62 -10.07 4.21
C ALA A 35 -6.29 -11.29 3.34
N ALA A 36 -5.12 -11.35 2.70
CA ALA A 36 -4.62 -12.57 2.05
C ALA A 36 -4.09 -13.59 3.08
N GLY A 37 -3.58 -13.12 4.21
CA GLY A 37 -3.38 -13.94 5.40
C GLY A 37 -4.69 -14.61 5.84
N ILE A 38 -5.81 -13.91 5.82
CA ILE A 38 -7.15 -14.41 6.16
C ILE A 38 -7.62 -15.49 5.16
N TYR A 39 -7.50 -15.26 3.86
CA TYR A 39 -7.99 -16.20 2.84
C TYR A 39 -7.18 -17.50 2.77
N TRP A 40 -5.84 -17.37 2.81
CA TRP A 40 -4.94 -18.53 2.71
C TRP A 40 -4.66 -19.20 4.07
N GLY A 41 -4.85 -18.52 5.14
CA GLY A 41 -4.46 -18.98 6.45
C GLY A 41 -5.53 -19.76 7.18
N PHE A 42 -6.79 -19.75 6.74
CA PHE A 42 -7.77 -20.74 7.18
C PHE A 42 -7.32 -22.17 6.84
N ARG A 43 -6.36 -22.31 5.94
CA ARG A 43 -5.87 -23.63 5.52
C ARG A 43 -4.55 -24.05 6.18
N HIS A 44 -3.72 -23.12 6.66
CA HIS A 44 -2.43 -23.45 7.27
C HIS A 44 -1.88 -22.29 8.16
N HIS A 45 -2.04 -22.37 9.50
CA HIS A 45 -1.10 -21.95 10.54
C HIS A 45 -1.20 -20.60 11.30
N SER A 46 -0.42 -20.58 12.38
CA SER A 46 -0.39 -19.71 13.53
C SER A 46 -0.39 -18.17 13.29
N ALA A 47 0.24 -17.68 12.21
CA ALA A 47 0.29 -16.26 11.89
C ALA A 47 -1.11 -15.69 11.59
N VAL A 48 -1.94 -16.47 10.93
CA VAL A 48 -3.28 -16.06 10.53
C VAL A 48 -4.22 -16.05 11.71
N VAL A 49 -4.15 -17.06 12.57
CA VAL A 49 -4.94 -17.08 13.82
C VAL A 49 -4.57 -15.90 14.71
N ARG A 50 -3.26 -15.59 14.84
CA ARG A 50 -2.79 -14.43 15.59
C ARG A 50 -3.22 -13.11 14.95
N GLY A 51 -3.08 -12.98 13.63
CA GLY A 51 -3.50 -11.80 12.87
C GLY A 51 -5.00 -11.57 12.94
N MET A 52 -5.81 -12.63 12.76
CA MET A 52 -7.27 -12.54 12.93
C MET A 52 -7.68 -12.14 14.35
N TYR A 53 -7.09 -12.76 15.36
CA TYR A 53 -7.34 -12.42 16.74
C TYR A 53 -6.99 -10.96 17.03
N TRP A 54 -5.86 -10.49 16.51
CA TRP A 54 -5.43 -9.10 16.65
C TRP A 54 -6.38 -8.16 15.90
N LEU A 55 -6.76 -8.48 14.65
CA LEU A 55 -7.71 -7.69 13.86
C LEU A 55 -9.12 -7.61 14.51
N THR A 56 -9.57 -8.67 15.17
CA THR A 56 -10.83 -8.59 15.91
C THR A 56 -10.76 -7.64 17.08
N LYS A 57 -9.60 -7.52 17.73
CA LYS A 57 -9.37 -6.53 18.81
C LYS A 57 -9.35 -5.09 18.29
N THR A 58 -8.90 -4.86 17.05
CA THR A 58 -8.87 -3.53 16.44
C THR A 58 -10.22 -3.09 15.91
N HIS A 59 -11.24 -3.94 15.94
CA HIS A 59 -12.54 -3.70 15.29
C HIS A 59 -12.44 -3.33 13.80
N ALA A 60 -11.37 -3.77 13.13
CA ALA A 60 -11.14 -3.47 11.72
C ALA A 60 -12.06 -4.25 10.77
N ILE A 61 -12.71 -5.32 11.25
CA ILE A 61 -13.64 -6.12 10.45
C ILE A 61 -15.06 -5.81 10.88
N THR A 62 -15.87 -5.29 9.96
CA THR A 62 -17.26 -4.91 10.21
C THR A 62 -18.19 -5.40 9.11
N ASN A 63 -19.50 -5.31 9.34
CA ASN A 63 -20.53 -5.69 8.36
C ASN A 63 -21.04 -4.52 7.51
N ALA A 64 -20.44 -3.34 7.67
CA ALA A 64 -20.78 -2.14 6.91
C ALA A 64 -19.50 -1.37 6.54
N PRO A 65 -19.48 -0.65 5.40
CA PRO A 65 -18.37 0.22 5.05
C PRO A 65 -18.27 1.40 6.03
N ALA A 66 -17.04 1.82 6.33
CA ALA A 66 -16.80 3.10 6.98
C ALA A 66 -16.88 4.25 5.95
N PRO A 67 -17.33 5.44 6.36
CA PRO A 67 -17.28 6.61 5.49
C PRO A 67 -15.81 6.98 5.20
N ILE A 68 -15.49 7.13 3.92
CA ILE A 68 -14.18 7.62 3.46
C ILE A 68 -14.37 9.05 2.97
N PRO A 69 -13.50 10.00 3.37
CA PRO A 69 -13.55 11.36 2.86
C PRO A 69 -13.53 11.38 1.33
N PRO A 70 -14.36 12.19 0.67
CA PRO A 70 -14.30 12.32 -0.77
C PRO A 70 -13.00 13.04 -1.17
N HIS A 71 -12.42 12.62 -2.27
CA HIS A 71 -11.30 13.31 -2.91
C HIS A 71 -11.71 13.70 -4.32
N GLU A 72 -11.72 15.01 -4.58
CA GLU A 72 -12.05 15.58 -5.89
C GLU A 72 -10.75 16.04 -6.55
N ALA A 73 -10.34 15.37 -7.59
CA ALA A 73 -9.20 15.77 -8.42
C ALA A 73 -9.63 15.87 -9.88
N SER A 74 -9.05 16.83 -10.60
CA SER A 74 -9.16 16.85 -12.06
C SER A 74 -8.32 15.72 -12.68
N ASP A 75 -8.73 15.24 -13.84
CA ASP A 75 -7.99 14.23 -14.59
C ASP A 75 -6.52 14.65 -14.81
N ALA A 76 -6.27 15.93 -15.03
CA ALA A 76 -4.93 16.47 -15.22
C ALA A 76 -4.05 16.34 -13.95
N LYS A 77 -4.60 16.52 -12.75
CA LYS A 77 -3.88 16.31 -11.49
C LYS A 77 -3.56 14.83 -11.28
N ILE A 78 -4.54 13.97 -11.52
CA ILE A 78 -4.36 12.52 -11.45
C ILE A 78 -3.26 12.07 -12.42
N GLU A 79 -3.29 12.54 -13.67
CA GLU A 79 -2.30 12.19 -14.67
C GLU A 79 -0.89 12.67 -14.28
N SER A 80 -0.78 13.88 -13.74
CA SER A 80 0.49 14.44 -13.26
C SER A 80 1.07 13.63 -12.09
N ALA A 81 0.25 13.31 -11.07
CA ALA A 81 0.70 12.50 -9.93
C ALA A 81 1.17 11.11 -10.37
N VAL A 82 0.45 10.55 -11.32
CA VAL A 82 0.74 9.29 -11.94
C VAL A 82 2.04 9.30 -12.72
N GLU A 83 2.32 10.33 -13.52
CA GLU A 83 3.56 10.49 -14.26
C GLU A 83 4.75 10.67 -13.29
N HIS A 84 4.58 11.51 -12.26
CA HIS A 84 5.58 11.73 -11.23
C HIS A 84 5.97 10.41 -10.54
N TRP A 85 4.99 9.61 -10.15
CA TRP A 85 5.22 8.28 -9.58
C TRP A 85 5.93 7.33 -10.55
N ARG A 86 5.49 7.27 -11.82
CA ARG A 86 6.06 6.40 -12.85
C ARG A 86 7.54 6.70 -13.11
N ASN A 87 7.89 7.98 -13.12
CA ASN A 87 9.27 8.42 -13.33
C ASN A 87 10.16 7.93 -12.17
N PHE A 88 9.69 8.08 -10.94
CA PHE A 88 10.38 7.56 -9.77
C PHE A 88 10.53 6.02 -9.84
N GLU A 89 9.43 5.29 -10.08
CA GLU A 89 9.45 3.83 -10.19
C GLU A 89 10.42 3.34 -11.28
N THR A 90 10.45 4.02 -12.41
CA THR A 90 11.35 3.68 -13.53
C THR A 90 12.82 3.82 -13.11
N SER A 91 13.18 4.89 -12.41
CA SER A 91 14.53 5.12 -11.89
C SER A 91 14.93 4.05 -10.84
N VAL A 92 14.01 3.71 -9.92
CA VAL A 92 14.23 2.65 -8.93
C VAL A 92 14.51 1.31 -9.62
N ARG A 93 13.71 0.95 -10.63
CA ARG A 93 13.88 -0.31 -11.39
C ARG A 93 15.16 -0.34 -12.22
N ALA A 94 15.64 0.83 -12.63
CA ALA A 94 16.91 0.97 -13.33
C ALA A 94 18.13 0.97 -12.36
N GLY A 95 17.92 0.82 -11.05
CA GLY A 95 18.99 0.90 -10.05
C GLY A 95 19.58 2.30 -9.90
N GLN A 96 18.87 3.33 -10.36
CA GLN A 96 19.33 4.72 -10.30
C GLN A 96 18.91 5.39 -8.99
N PRO A 97 19.75 6.27 -8.43
CA PRO A 97 19.34 7.12 -7.32
C PRO A 97 18.13 7.97 -7.72
N ALA A 98 17.08 7.91 -6.92
CA ALA A 98 15.87 8.69 -7.16
C ALA A 98 15.23 9.08 -5.82
N GLU A 99 14.58 10.23 -5.83
CA GLU A 99 13.78 10.74 -4.72
C GLU A 99 12.44 11.23 -5.26
N ILE A 100 11.39 10.98 -4.50
CA ILE A 100 10.06 11.52 -4.73
C ILE A 100 9.49 12.05 -3.42
N GLU A 101 8.93 13.24 -3.47
CA GLU A 101 8.16 13.84 -2.38
C GLU A 101 6.69 13.84 -2.77
N LEU A 102 5.84 13.29 -1.92
CA LEU A 102 4.41 13.20 -2.15
C LEU A 102 3.65 13.91 -1.04
N SER A 103 2.84 14.89 -1.41
CA SER A 103 1.84 15.48 -0.55
C SER A 103 0.65 14.53 -0.34
N ALA A 104 -0.18 14.80 0.67
CA ALA A 104 -1.42 14.03 0.88
C ALA A 104 -2.35 14.09 -0.35
N ASP A 105 -2.42 15.23 -1.04
CA ASP A 105 -3.22 15.38 -2.25
C ASP A 105 -2.69 14.51 -3.39
N GLU A 106 -1.38 14.50 -3.65
CA GLU A 106 -0.78 13.63 -4.67
C GLU A 106 -0.98 12.14 -4.35
N ILE A 107 -0.89 11.75 -3.06
CA ILE A 107 -1.21 10.38 -2.64
C ILE A 107 -2.68 10.06 -2.95
N ASN A 108 -3.60 10.98 -2.67
CA ASN A 108 -5.02 10.79 -2.96
C ASN A 108 -5.31 10.78 -4.48
N ASP A 109 -4.59 11.56 -5.28
CA ASP A 109 -4.65 11.52 -6.75
C ASP A 109 -4.20 10.13 -7.27
N LEU A 110 -3.12 9.58 -6.69
CA LEU A 110 -2.67 8.22 -6.99
C LEU A 110 -3.70 7.17 -6.57
N ILE A 111 -4.32 7.30 -5.41
CA ILE A 111 -5.42 6.44 -4.96
C ILE A 111 -6.61 6.54 -5.93
N ALA A 112 -6.96 7.75 -6.36
CA ALA A 112 -8.07 8.01 -7.28
C ALA A 112 -7.80 7.50 -8.70
N SER A 113 -6.55 7.37 -9.12
CA SER A 113 -6.16 6.83 -10.41
C SER A 113 -6.49 5.34 -10.55
N ASN A 114 -6.56 4.60 -9.44
CA ASN A 114 -6.82 3.17 -9.43
C ASN A 114 -8.30 2.90 -9.08
N ARG A 115 -8.99 2.17 -9.96
CA ARG A 115 -10.40 1.80 -9.81
C ARG A 115 -10.66 1.00 -8.53
N ASP A 116 -9.72 0.19 -8.09
CA ASP A 116 -9.92 -0.72 -6.94
C ASP A 116 -9.80 0.01 -5.60
N THR A 117 -9.09 1.16 -5.56
CA THR A 117 -8.86 1.96 -4.35
C THR A 117 -9.67 3.25 -4.30
N ARG A 118 -10.13 3.75 -5.46
CA ARG A 118 -10.92 4.97 -5.57
C ARG A 118 -12.17 4.91 -4.68
N GLY A 119 -12.33 5.91 -3.80
CA GLY A 119 -13.46 5.99 -2.87
C GLY A 119 -13.44 4.97 -1.73
N LYS A 120 -12.40 4.11 -1.66
CA LYS A 120 -12.23 3.11 -0.60
C LYS A 120 -11.03 3.41 0.29
N MET A 121 -10.20 4.37 -0.08
CA MET A 121 -9.03 4.80 0.66
C MET A 121 -8.88 6.32 0.61
N PHE A 122 -8.33 6.89 1.67
CA PHE A 122 -8.01 8.31 1.76
C PHE A 122 -6.77 8.51 2.64
N ALA A 123 -5.82 9.33 2.19
CA ALA A 123 -4.61 9.66 2.89
C ALA A 123 -4.65 11.09 3.44
N SER A 124 -4.11 11.29 4.63
CA SER A 124 -3.78 12.60 5.19
C SER A 124 -2.40 12.57 5.82
N ILE A 125 -1.70 13.70 5.81
CA ILE A 125 -0.40 13.83 6.46
C ILE A 125 -0.45 15.05 7.38
N GLU A 126 -0.12 14.84 8.65
CA GLU A 126 -0.06 15.86 9.67
C GLU A 126 1.33 15.83 10.31
N GLY A 127 2.16 16.80 9.94
CA GLY A 127 3.56 16.85 10.38
C GLY A 127 4.37 15.65 9.88
N ASP A 128 4.74 14.78 10.80
CA ASP A 128 5.52 13.55 10.59
C ASP A 128 4.66 12.26 10.60
N ARG A 129 3.34 12.42 10.56
CA ARG A 129 2.38 11.33 10.64
C ARG A 129 1.55 11.21 9.37
N LEU A 130 1.67 10.08 8.69
CA LEU A 130 0.78 9.65 7.60
C LEU A 130 -0.37 8.84 8.19
N ARG A 131 -1.58 9.19 7.81
CA ARG A 131 -2.80 8.46 8.16
C ARG A 131 -3.50 8.00 6.88
N LEU A 132 -3.82 6.72 6.82
CA LEU A 132 -4.53 6.10 5.70
C LEU A 132 -5.83 5.49 6.22
N GLN A 133 -6.95 6.07 5.82
CA GLN A 133 -8.27 5.53 6.04
C GLN A 133 -8.63 4.56 4.93
N VAL A 134 -9.08 3.36 5.29
CA VAL A 134 -9.39 2.29 4.35
C VAL A 134 -10.75 1.69 4.66
N SER A 135 -11.58 1.50 3.64
CA SER A 135 -12.84 0.77 3.73
C SER A 135 -12.99 -0.14 2.52
N MET A 136 -12.56 -1.39 2.63
CA MET A 136 -12.52 -2.34 1.52
C MET A 136 -13.43 -3.55 1.76
N PRO A 137 -14.24 -3.97 0.76
CA PRO A 137 -15.06 -5.16 0.89
C PRO A 137 -14.18 -6.42 0.94
N LEU A 138 -14.37 -7.25 1.96
CA LEU A 138 -13.64 -8.52 2.12
C LEU A 138 -14.14 -9.62 1.19
N GLY A 139 -15.31 -9.46 0.58
CA GLY A 139 -15.86 -10.42 -0.38
C GLY A 139 -14.96 -10.66 -1.59
N GLU A 140 -14.31 -9.60 -2.06
CA GLU A 140 -13.36 -9.65 -3.18
C GLU A 140 -12.00 -10.25 -2.77
N ILE A 141 -11.65 -10.16 -1.49
CA ILE A 141 -10.31 -10.53 -0.99
C ILE A 141 -10.33 -11.88 -0.25
N ALA A 142 -11.38 -12.15 0.53
CA ALA A 142 -11.45 -13.31 1.42
C ALA A 142 -12.66 -14.24 1.16
N GLY A 143 -13.41 -14.04 0.07
CA GLY A 143 -14.60 -14.82 -0.26
C GLY A 143 -15.75 -14.68 0.75
N ARG A 144 -15.70 -13.66 1.61
CA ARG A 144 -16.73 -13.33 2.60
C ARG A 144 -17.53 -12.11 2.16
N SER A 145 -18.60 -12.35 1.41
CA SER A 145 -19.55 -11.29 1.06
C SER A 145 -20.18 -10.69 2.33
N GLY A 146 -20.35 -9.36 2.34
CA GLY A 146 -21.01 -8.64 3.42
C GLY A 146 -20.11 -8.18 4.57
N TYR A 147 -18.80 -8.40 4.49
CA TYR A 147 -17.84 -7.86 5.46
C TYR A 147 -16.88 -6.87 4.81
N TYR A 148 -16.44 -5.90 5.60
CA TYR A 148 -15.50 -4.86 5.20
C TYR A 148 -14.30 -4.85 6.15
N PHE A 149 -13.14 -4.58 5.60
CA PHE A 149 -12.00 -4.12 6.36
C PHE A 149 -12.06 -2.60 6.46
N ASN A 150 -12.28 -2.09 7.68
CA ASN A 150 -12.29 -0.68 7.99
C ASN A 150 -11.08 -0.37 8.87
N GLY A 151 -10.05 0.16 8.26
CA GLY A 151 -8.78 0.46 8.92
C GLY A 151 -8.48 1.96 8.91
N ASP A 152 -8.11 2.47 10.07
CA ASP A 152 -7.45 3.75 10.23
C ASP A 152 -5.99 3.47 10.57
N ILE A 153 -5.17 3.44 9.53
CA ILE A 153 -3.74 3.09 9.62
C ILE A 153 -2.97 4.38 9.80
N ALA A 154 -2.23 4.51 10.88
CA ALA A 154 -1.32 5.62 11.07
C ALA A 154 0.13 5.12 11.14
N ILE A 155 1.00 5.85 10.46
CA ILE A 155 2.44 5.61 10.41
C ILE A 155 3.10 6.92 10.87
N GLN A 156 3.88 6.86 11.92
CA GLN A 156 4.67 7.98 12.39
C GLN A 156 6.13 7.71 12.09
N SER A 157 6.80 8.64 11.39
CA SER A 157 8.21 8.53 11.10
C SER A 157 9.03 9.25 12.17
N GLU A 158 10.03 8.58 12.72
CA GLU A 158 11.02 9.19 13.62
C GLU A 158 12.30 9.59 12.85
N GLY A 159 12.24 9.60 11.52
CA GLY A 159 13.33 9.90 10.61
C GLY A 159 13.35 8.98 9.41
N VAL A 160 14.51 8.76 8.80
CA VAL A 160 14.64 7.92 7.62
C VAL A 160 14.59 6.46 7.99
N GLU A 161 13.58 5.75 7.50
CA GLU A 161 13.36 4.33 7.74
C GLU A 161 13.49 3.50 6.45
N ARG A 162 13.88 2.23 6.57
CA ARG A 162 13.88 1.31 5.44
C ARG A 162 12.45 0.84 5.14
N LEU A 163 12.07 0.86 3.86
CA LEU A 163 10.74 0.44 3.43
C LEU A 163 10.45 -1.03 3.80
N VAL A 164 11.46 -1.91 3.71
CA VAL A 164 11.34 -3.35 4.01
C VAL A 164 11.51 -3.68 5.50
N ARG A 165 11.97 -2.74 6.31
CA ARG A 165 12.16 -2.88 7.77
C ARG A 165 11.70 -1.63 8.51
N PRO A 166 10.40 -1.29 8.42
CA PRO A 166 9.88 -0.13 9.13
C PRO A 166 9.89 -0.36 10.64
N ASN A 167 9.90 0.73 11.40
CA ASN A 167 9.63 0.65 12.83
C ASN A 167 8.17 0.28 13.06
N LEU A 168 7.88 -0.98 13.39
CA LEU A 168 6.52 -1.46 13.63
C LEU A 168 5.86 -0.76 14.83
N GLY A 169 6.66 -0.26 15.78
CA GLY A 169 6.18 0.48 16.93
C GLY A 169 5.52 1.80 16.57
N SER A 170 5.87 2.38 15.42
CA SER A 170 5.31 3.62 14.91
C SER A 170 4.04 3.42 14.05
N ILE A 171 3.63 2.16 13.83
CA ILE A 171 2.46 1.83 13.01
C ILE A 171 1.29 1.40 13.90
N THR A 172 0.13 2.03 13.71
CA THR A 172 -1.10 1.67 14.39
C THR A 172 -2.22 1.38 13.40
N ILE A 173 -3.15 0.50 13.77
CA ILE A 173 -4.43 0.30 13.07
C ILE A 173 -5.54 0.49 14.07
N ASN A 174 -6.47 1.41 13.80
CA ASN A 174 -7.55 1.79 14.70
C ASN A 174 -7.04 2.10 16.13
N ASN A 175 -5.95 2.87 16.22
CA ASN A 175 -5.25 3.23 17.47
C ASN A 175 -4.62 2.05 18.24
N GLN A 176 -4.58 0.86 17.65
CA GLN A 176 -3.88 -0.29 18.23
C GLN A 176 -2.53 -0.45 17.54
N GLN A 177 -1.47 -0.43 18.31
CA GLN A 177 -0.11 -0.62 17.83
C GLN A 177 0.07 -2.01 17.22
N LEU A 178 0.79 -2.11 16.10
CA LEU A 178 1.15 -3.40 15.52
C LEU A 178 1.98 -4.23 16.52
N PRO A 179 1.72 -5.54 16.63
CA PRO A 179 2.57 -6.40 17.42
C PRO A 179 4.02 -6.34 16.94
N ALA A 180 4.97 -6.12 17.87
CA ALA A 180 6.38 -6.00 17.53
C ALA A 180 6.94 -7.27 16.86
N ASP A 181 6.31 -8.42 17.09
CA ASP A 181 6.69 -9.72 16.53
C ASP A 181 5.93 -10.07 15.24
N VAL A 182 5.13 -9.15 14.66
CA VAL A 182 4.31 -9.45 13.48
C VAL A 182 5.15 -9.94 12.30
N LEU A 183 6.33 -9.37 12.07
CA LEU A 183 7.23 -9.79 11.00
C LEU A 183 7.89 -11.17 11.27
N ASP A 184 7.89 -11.63 12.51
CA ASP A 184 8.38 -12.97 12.86
C ASP A 184 7.31 -14.05 12.77
N TRP A 185 6.07 -13.67 12.51
CA TRP A 185 5.01 -14.65 12.33
C TRP A 185 5.26 -15.48 11.09
N LYS A 186 5.13 -16.79 11.26
CA LYS A 186 5.38 -17.74 10.17
C LYS A 186 4.14 -17.92 9.32
N TYR A 187 4.31 -17.70 8.02
CA TYR A 187 3.36 -18.04 6.99
C TYR A 187 3.97 -19.15 6.12
N ARG A 188 3.30 -20.31 6.04
CA ARG A 188 3.88 -21.56 5.52
C ARG A 188 5.15 -21.93 6.30
N SER A 189 6.34 -21.90 5.76
CA SER A 189 7.60 -22.19 6.45
C SER A 189 8.49 -20.96 6.64
N HIS A 190 8.09 -19.82 6.09
CA HIS A 190 8.86 -18.57 6.09
C HIS A 190 8.27 -17.55 7.05
N ARG A 191 9.08 -16.64 7.58
CA ARG A 191 8.63 -15.49 8.35
C ARG A 191 8.11 -14.42 7.38
N LEU A 192 7.18 -13.57 7.83
CA LEU A 192 6.69 -12.47 6.99
C LEU A 192 7.83 -11.55 6.53
N ARG A 193 8.85 -11.34 7.36
CA ARG A 193 10.06 -10.57 6.99
C ARG A 193 10.78 -11.17 5.80
N ASP A 194 10.84 -12.50 5.68
CA ASP A 194 11.57 -13.18 4.61
C ASP A 194 10.96 -12.83 3.24
N TYR A 195 9.65 -12.65 3.18
CA TYR A 195 8.96 -12.20 1.96
C TYR A 195 9.20 -10.72 1.60
N LEU A 196 9.43 -9.87 2.63
CA LEU A 196 9.72 -8.46 2.41
C LEU A 196 11.17 -8.25 1.95
N GLU A 197 12.08 -9.12 2.41
CA GLU A 197 13.51 -9.05 2.17
C GLU A 197 13.95 -9.89 0.97
N GLU A 198 13.01 -10.39 0.16
CA GLU A 198 13.33 -11.20 -1.02
C GLU A 198 14.28 -10.44 -1.96
N SER A 199 15.40 -11.06 -2.30
CA SER A 199 16.58 -10.40 -2.89
C SER A 199 16.34 -9.73 -4.26
N GLU A 200 15.30 -10.13 -4.98
CA GLU A 200 14.96 -9.58 -6.29
C GLU A 200 14.04 -8.33 -6.24
N ASN A 201 13.67 -7.89 -5.03
CA ASN A 201 12.81 -6.73 -4.87
C ASN A 201 13.64 -5.44 -5.02
N PRO A 202 13.44 -4.62 -6.07
CA PRO A 202 14.20 -3.38 -6.26
C PRO A 202 13.99 -2.33 -5.14
N TRP A 203 13.02 -2.57 -4.28
CA TRP A 203 12.69 -1.72 -3.14
C TRP A 203 13.45 -2.09 -1.84
N ASN A 204 14.29 -3.13 -1.86
CA ASN A 204 15.02 -3.58 -0.68
C ASN A 204 15.95 -2.52 -0.09
N THR A 205 16.45 -1.61 -0.93
CA THR A 205 17.32 -0.51 -0.52
C THR A 205 16.57 0.80 -0.30
N ALA A 206 15.29 0.85 -0.66
CA ALA A 206 14.49 2.06 -0.56
C ALA A 206 14.22 2.44 0.90
N THR A 207 14.21 3.74 1.12
CA THR A 207 13.90 4.36 2.41
C THR A 207 12.69 5.28 2.28
N PHE A 208 12.01 5.49 3.39
CA PHE A 208 10.96 6.49 3.49
C PHE A 208 11.16 7.38 4.71
N GLU A 209 10.60 8.56 4.63
CA GLU A 209 10.55 9.54 5.70
C GLU A 209 9.23 10.31 5.58
N ILE A 210 8.58 10.60 6.69
CA ILE A 210 7.42 11.47 6.72
C ILE A 210 7.86 12.73 7.46
N ARG A 211 7.87 13.87 6.74
CA ARG A 211 8.36 15.14 7.28
C ARG A 211 7.67 16.29 6.59
N ASP A 212 7.40 17.34 7.35
CA ASP A 212 6.83 18.60 6.84
C ASP A 212 5.55 18.43 6.01
N GLY A 213 4.70 17.46 6.39
CA GLY A 213 3.45 17.18 5.69
C GLY A 213 3.62 16.42 4.37
N LYS A 214 4.77 15.80 4.13
CA LYS A 214 5.09 15.03 2.93
C LYS A 214 5.60 13.64 3.26
N LEU A 215 5.30 12.69 2.38
CA LEU A 215 5.97 11.39 2.32
C LEU A 215 7.13 11.48 1.32
N ILE A 216 8.33 11.23 1.79
CA ILE A 216 9.55 11.26 1.00
C ILE A 216 10.04 9.83 0.82
N LEU A 217 10.18 9.39 -0.42
CA LEU A 217 10.73 8.08 -0.75
C LEU A 217 12.05 8.26 -1.48
N ARG A 218 13.06 7.47 -1.09
CA ARG A 218 14.38 7.46 -1.72
C ARG A 218 14.77 6.05 -2.10
N SER A 219 15.22 5.87 -3.33
CA SER A 219 15.96 4.67 -3.71
C SER A 219 17.44 4.88 -3.41
N ARG A 220 18.17 3.80 -3.09
CA ARG A 220 19.64 3.82 -3.10
C ARG A 220 20.09 3.10 -4.36
N ALA A 221 21.05 3.68 -5.08
CA ALA A 221 21.81 2.92 -6.05
C ALA A 221 22.63 1.87 -5.31
N GLU A 222 22.67 0.66 -5.82
CA GLU A 222 23.62 -0.36 -5.38
C GLU A 222 25.05 0.03 -5.74
#